data_ffb66915f3fc88df860453bab5e8de0b
#
_entry.id   ffb66915f3fc88df860453bab5e8de0b
#
_cell.length_a   1.000
_cell.length_b   1.000
_cell.length_c   1.000
_cell.angle_alpha   90.00
_cell.angle_beta   90.00
_cell.angle_gamma   90.00
#
_symmetry.space_group_name_H-M   'P 1'
#
loop_
_entity.id
_entity.type
_entity.pdbx_description
1 polymer ?
#
loop_
_entity_poly.entity_id
_entity_poly.type
_entity_poly.pdbx_seq_one_letter_code
_entity_poly.pdbx_strand_id
1 'polypeptide(L)'
;MNNKIPRISDIARLAGVSTATVDRVLNRRPGVRPGTVQHVLKAARRLNYINDAEFSADRCLKPMRITFLLPAGSNRVIHMFGDAIDYSQTQLQPFNVECHTEVFNGFDHESLAQALLGLRGRTDGVVFMALEHPVVREAVDTLVHDGIPVVTLISDLSASARCGYVGLDNVATGRLAAYLLSRLGGGQSGSFALIAGSLCYRAHCDRESGFLQLMQEKGWADRVIGLREGHDDAESNYRQTRLLLEQHADLLGIYNIGGAPEGVARALKEARRDKKIIFVGHGLTSDVRALLIDGTLDAIIMQDPQQSILNCVRVLTAARHTAEGGESGLKLKPMNSIVVFRENLP
;
A
#
# COMPACT_ATOMS: atom_id res chain seq x y z
N MET A 1 21.30 40.04 -21.80
CA MET A 1 21.71 39.41 -20.53
C MET A 1 22.78 38.41 -20.83
N ASN A 2 23.98 38.59 -20.25
CA ASN A 2 25.16 37.78 -20.55
C ASN A 2 24.98 36.35 -20.05
N ASN A 3 24.75 35.42 -20.94
CA ASN A 3 24.59 33.99 -20.65
C ASN A 3 25.96 33.36 -20.39
N LYS A 4 26.58 33.72 -19.25
CA LYS A 4 27.90 33.22 -18.87
C LYS A 4 27.72 31.79 -18.37
N ILE A 5 28.27 30.81 -19.09
CA ILE A 5 28.26 29.41 -18.66
C ILE A 5 28.89 29.34 -17.26
N PRO A 6 28.17 28.83 -16.24
CA PRO A 6 28.66 28.77 -14.87
C PRO A 6 29.90 27.89 -14.78
N ARG A 7 30.85 28.25 -13.89
CA ARG A 7 32.12 27.53 -13.67
C ARG A 7 32.17 26.95 -12.28
N ILE A 8 33.04 25.98 -12.05
CA ILE A 8 33.30 25.38 -10.71
C ILE A 8 33.62 26.47 -9.67
N SER A 9 34.32 27.53 -10.05
CA SER A 9 34.61 28.68 -9.18
C SER A 9 33.38 29.47 -8.74
N ASP A 10 32.30 29.48 -9.55
CA ASP A 10 31.07 30.17 -9.21
C ASP A 10 30.27 29.34 -8.19
N ILE A 11 30.30 28.01 -8.35
CA ILE A 11 29.70 27.04 -7.39
C ILE A 11 30.46 27.14 -6.06
N ALA A 12 31.78 27.13 -6.08
CA ALA A 12 32.62 27.21 -4.87
C ALA A 12 32.31 28.47 -4.07
N ARG A 13 32.19 29.61 -4.73
CA ARG A 13 31.84 30.91 -4.13
C ARG A 13 30.43 30.88 -3.53
N LEU A 14 29.45 30.34 -4.25
CA LEU A 14 28.07 30.28 -3.79
C LEU A 14 27.88 29.30 -2.62
N ALA A 15 28.63 28.19 -2.62
CA ALA A 15 28.58 27.17 -1.57
C ALA A 15 29.50 27.46 -0.36
N GLY A 16 30.34 28.49 -0.44
CA GLY A 16 31.30 28.84 0.63
C GLY A 16 32.39 27.80 0.86
N VAL A 17 32.85 27.11 -0.22
CA VAL A 17 33.86 26.05 -0.15
C VAL A 17 34.96 26.24 -1.20
N SER A 18 36.05 25.46 -1.12
CA SER A 18 37.12 25.48 -2.13
C SER A 18 36.67 24.83 -3.44
N THR A 19 37.29 25.22 -4.56
CA THR A 19 37.09 24.58 -5.87
C THR A 19 37.43 23.08 -5.85
N ALA A 20 38.45 22.70 -5.06
CA ALA A 20 38.81 21.30 -4.85
C ALA A 20 37.69 20.50 -4.14
N THR A 21 36.95 21.13 -3.21
CA THR A 21 35.79 20.52 -2.56
C THR A 21 34.64 20.37 -3.57
N VAL A 22 34.40 21.36 -4.41
CA VAL A 22 33.40 21.29 -5.49
C VAL A 22 33.74 20.17 -6.47
N ASP A 23 35.01 20.09 -6.92
CA ASP A 23 35.47 19.02 -7.82
C ASP A 23 35.27 17.64 -7.23
N ARG A 24 35.61 17.45 -5.93
CA ARG A 24 35.35 16.17 -5.23
C ARG A 24 33.89 15.81 -5.19
N VAL A 25 33.01 16.77 -4.91
CA VAL A 25 31.58 16.55 -4.85
C VAL A 25 31.00 16.19 -6.23
N LEU A 26 31.31 16.99 -7.26
CA LEU A 26 30.81 16.77 -8.62
C LEU A 26 31.33 15.45 -9.23
N ASN A 27 32.57 15.06 -8.89
CA ASN A 27 33.19 13.81 -9.34
C ASN A 27 33.02 12.66 -8.32
N ARG A 28 32.13 12.82 -7.29
CA ARG A 28 31.77 11.78 -6.30
C ARG A 28 32.98 11.17 -5.57
N ARG A 29 34.03 11.95 -5.31
CA ARG A 29 35.21 11.48 -4.57
C ARG A 29 34.95 11.54 -3.06
N PRO A 30 35.37 10.51 -2.27
CA PRO A 30 35.15 10.47 -0.82
C PRO A 30 35.90 11.60 -0.09
N GLY A 31 35.53 11.85 1.18
CA GLY A 31 36.24 12.79 2.07
C GLY A 31 35.57 14.17 2.18
N VAL A 32 34.33 14.34 1.73
CA VAL A 32 33.55 15.56 1.97
C VAL A 32 32.39 15.24 2.92
N ARG A 33 32.17 16.10 3.90
CA ARG A 33 31.05 15.92 4.85
C ARG A 33 29.69 16.02 4.15
N PRO A 34 28.67 15.21 4.54
CA PRO A 34 27.36 15.19 3.88
C PRO A 34 26.71 16.58 3.72
N GLY A 35 26.70 17.40 4.78
CA GLY A 35 26.17 18.76 4.72
C GLY A 35 26.88 19.67 3.70
N THR A 36 28.20 19.52 3.53
CA THR A 36 28.97 20.25 2.53
C THR A 36 28.62 19.77 1.12
N VAL A 37 28.40 18.47 0.92
CA VAL A 37 27.95 17.91 -0.36
C VAL A 37 26.62 18.53 -0.78
N GLN A 38 25.64 18.62 0.15
CA GLN A 38 24.35 19.24 -0.13
C GLN A 38 24.46 20.72 -0.51
N HIS A 39 25.30 21.50 0.21
CA HIS A 39 25.51 22.91 -0.11
C HIS A 39 26.08 23.10 -1.51
N VAL A 40 27.07 22.28 -1.88
CA VAL A 40 27.69 22.34 -3.22
C VAL A 40 26.67 21.98 -4.30
N LEU A 41 25.92 20.93 -4.13
CA LEU A 41 24.92 20.48 -5.11
C LEU A 41 23.76 21.49 -5.25
N LYS A 42 23.26 22.07 -4.13
CA LYS A 42 22.29 23.18 -4.18
C LYS A 42 22.82 24.39 -4.94
N ALA A 43 24.09 24.75 -4.74
CA ALA A 43 24.73 25.85 -5.44
C ALA A 43 24.88 25.56 -6.95
N ALA A 44 25.27 24.34 -7.30
CA ALA A 44 25.41 23.90 -8.69
C ALA A 44 24.08 23.92 -9.44
N ARG A 45 23.00 23.47 -8.79
CA ARG A 45 21.63 23.54 -9.32
C ARG A 45 21.17 24.98 -9.52
N ARG A 46 21.34 25.84 -8.49
CA ARG A 46 20.94 27.26 -8.56
C ARG A 46 21.61 28.01 -9.70
N LEU A 47 22.78 27.55 -10.09
CA LEU A 47 23.54 28.09 -11.22
C LEU A 47 23.25 27.38 -12.55
N ASN A 48 22.31 26.41 -12.58
CA ASN A 48 22.04 25.55 -13.75
C ASN A 48 23.29 24.84 -14.30
N TYR A 49 24.28 24.53 -13.42
CA TYR A 49 25.48 23.78 -13.77
C TYR A 49 25.21 22.27 -13.88
N ILE A 50 24.27 21.78 -13.10
CA ILE A 50 23.77 20.40 -13.13
C ILE A 50 22.23 20.42 -13.35
N ASN A 51 21.73 19.43 -14.08
CA ASN A 51 20.29 19.28 -14.27
C ASN A 51 19.64 18.61 -13.04
N ASP A 52 18.29 18.62 -12.97
CA ASP A 52 17.54 18.04 -11.84
C ASP A 52 17.76 16.53 -11.67
N ALA A 53 18.08 15.80 -12.74
CA ALA A 53 18.41 14.39 -12.70
C ALA A 53 19.83 14.14 -12.14
N GLU A 54 20.76 15.06 -12.34
CA GLU A 54 22.11 15.03 -11.78
C GLU A 54 22.14 15.55 -10.34
N PHE A 55 21.12 16.30 -9.93
CA PHE A 55 20.98 16.92 -8.61
C PHE A 55 20.49 15.94 -7.54
N SER A 56 20.44 14.68 -7.71
CA SER A 56 20.22 13.80 -6.54
C SER A 56 21.39 13.97 -5.56
N ALA A 57 21.28 14.95 -4.64
CA ALA A 57 22.23 15.13 -3.53
C ALA A 57 22.40 13.82 -2.74
N ASP A 58 21.36 12.98 -2.73
CA ASP A 58 21.35 11.67 -2.11
C ASP A 58 22.24 10.62 -2.77
N ARG A 59 22.66 10.79 -4.04
CA ARG A 59 23.59 9.85 -4.70
C ARG A 59 24.99 9.79 -4.09
N CYS A 60 25.35 10.75 -3.25
CA CYS A 60 26.61 10.75 -2.50
C CYS A 60 26.49 10.16 -1.09
N LEU A 61 25.27 9.90 -0.62
CA LEU A 61 24.99 9.24 0.65
C LEU A 61 24.78 7.73 0.42
N LYS A 62 24.96 6.93 1.48
CA LYS A 62 24.53 5.53 1.43
C LYS A 62 23.04 5.48 1.08
N PRO A 63 22.62 4.55 0.20
CA PRO A 63 21.21 4.36 -0.08
C PRO A 63 20.41 4.17 1.21
N MET A 64 19.20 4.72 1.25
CA MET A 64 18.27 4.47 2.34
C MET A 64 17.74 3.05 2.20
N ARG A 65 17.99 2.22 3.19
CA ARG A 65 17.45 0.85 3.24
C ARG A 65 16.01 0.91 3.74
N ILE A 66 15.09 0.49 2.91
CA ILE A 66 13.66 0.41 3.24
C ILE A 66 13.26 -1.05 3.29
N THR A 67 12.72 -1.49 4.43
CA THR A 67 12.18 -2.84 4.58
C THR A 67 10.66 -2.81 4.46
N PHE A 68 10.14 -3.58 3.50
CA PHE A 68 8.73 -3.89 3.36
C PHE A 68 8.43 -5.19 4.10
N LEU A 69 7.68 -5.09 5.20
CA LEU A 69 7.29 -6.23 6.02
C LEU A 69 5.87 -6.64 5.66
N LEU A 70 5.71 -7.76 4.96
CA LEU A 70 4.46 -8.26 4.41
C LEU A 70 4.00 -9.53 5.14
N PRO A 71 2.68 -9.77 5.28
CA PRO A 71 2.20 -11.01 5.87
C PRO A 71 2.51 -12.20 4.96
N ALA A 72 3.02 -13.28 5.55
CA ALA A 72 3.11 -14.58 4.90
C ALA A 72 1.71 -15.18 4.76
N GLY A 73 1.50 -15.98 3.73
CA GLY A 73 0.23 -16.66 3.50
C GLY A 73 -0.09 -16.85 2.01
N SER A 74 -1.30 -17.33 1.74
CA SER A 74 -1.79 -17.63 0.39
C SER A 74 -2.38 -16.43 -0.36
N ASN A 75 -2.47 -15.25 0.28
CA ASN A 75 -3.07 -14.07 -0.34
C ASN A 75 -2.21 -13.55 -1.50
N ARG A 76 -2.65 -13.84 -2.73
CA ARG A 76 -1.94 -13.50 -3.98
C ARG A 76 -1.80 -12.00 -4.22
N VAL A 77 -2.68 -11.17 -3.65
CA VAL A 77 -2.54 -9.71 -3.74
C VAL A 77 -1.28 -9.25 -3.01
N ILE A 78 -0.98 -9.88 -1.86
CA ILE A 78 0.25 -9.58 -1.11
C ILE A 78 1.50 -10.02 -1.88
N HIS A 79 1.46 -11.20 -2.52
CA HIS A 79 2.55 -11.65 -3.40
C HIS A 79 2.78 -10.67 -4.56
N MET A 80 1.69 -10.17 -5.17
CA MET A 80 1.77 -9.16 -6.24
C MET A 80 2.44 -7.85 -5.75
N PHE A 81 2.26 -7.46 -4.48
CA PHE A 81 3.01 -6.34 -3.92
C PHE A 81 4.51 -6.66 -3.76
N GLY A 82 4.86 -7.88 -3.34
CA GLY A 82 6.25 -8.35 -3.32
C GLY A 82 6.91 -8.25 -4.69
N ASP A 83 6.29 -8.84 -5.72
CA ASP A 83 6.76 -8.78 -7.10
C ASP A 83 6.89 -7.32 -7.61
N ALA A 84 5.95 -6.46 -7.23
CA ALA A 84 5.97 -5.04 -7.61
C ALA A 84 7.11 -4.28 -6.93
N ILE A 85 7.52 -4.63 -5.70
CA ILE A 85 8.69 -4.06 -5.03
C ILE A 85 9.95 -4.41 -5.82
N ASP A 86 10.14 -5.67 -6.18
CA ASP A 86 11.29 -6.14 -6.95
C ASP A 86 11.36 -5.47 -8.33
N TYR A 87 10.24 -5.38 -9.02
CA TYR A 87 10.16 -4.71 -10.33
C TYR A 87 10.45 -3.21 -10.25
N SER A 88 10.06 -2.55 -9.15
CA SER A 88 10.20 -1.11 -8.97
C SER A 88 11.63 -0.65 -8.69
N GLN A 89 12.58 -1.54 -8.42
CA GLN A 89 13.97 -1.18 -8.02
C GLN A 89 14.61 -0.18 -8.99
N THR A 90 14.43 -0.38 -10.31
CA THR A 90 14.97 0.53 -11.32
C THR A 90 14.33 1.93 -11.27
N GLN A 91 13.02 2.00 -11.02
CA GLN A 91 12.27 3.26 -10.91
C GLN A 91 12.60 4.01 -9.61
N LEU A 92 13.10 3.29 -8.59
CA LEU A 92 13.47 3.85 -7.30
C LEU A 92 14.90 4.38 -7.23
N GLN A 93 15.74 4.07 -8.23
CA GLN A 93 17.13 4.58 -8.32
C GLN A 93 17.24 6.11 -8.12
N PRO A 94 16.36 6.97 -8.69
CA PRO A 94 16.44 8.42 -8.48
C PRO A 94 16.27 8.85 -7.02
N PHE A 95 15.63 8.04 -6.19
CA PHE A 95 15.43 8.31 -4.75
C PHE A 95 16.60 7.87 -3.88
N ASN A 96 17.61 7.19 -4.45
CA ASN A 96 18.73 6.60 -3.73
C ASN A 96 18.29 5.72 -2.56
N VAL A 97 17.39 4.76 -2.84
CA VAL A 97 16.83 3.79 -1.89
C VAL A 97 17.11 2.37 -2.36
N GLU A 98 17.25 1.46 -1.40
CA GLU A 98 17.28 0.02 -1.59
C GLU A 98 16.09 -0.57 -0.82
N CYS A 99 15.22 -1.29 -1.52
CA CYS A 99 14.04 -1.91 -0.94
C CYS A 99 14.26 -3.41 -0.74
N HIS A 100 13.92 -3.91 0.45
CA HIS A 100 13.97 -5.33 0.80
C HIS A 100 12.60 -5.77 1.30
N THR A 101 12.22 -7.00 1.00
CA THR A 101 10.98 -7.60 1.50
C THR A 101 11.31 -8.63 2.56
N GLU A 102 10.69 -8.50 3.73
CA GLU A 102 10.66 -9.51 4.78
C GLU A 102 9.21 -9.94 5.03
N VAL A 103 9.00 -11.13 5.60
CA VAL A 103 7.65 -11.63 5.88
C VAL A 103 7.48 -11.93 7.36
N PHE A 104 6.26 -11.77 7.87
CA PHE A 104 5.86 -12.17 9.21
C PHE A 104 4.70 -13.16 9.14
N ASN A 105 4.44 -13.90 10.23
CA ASN A 105 3.30 -14.80 10.28
C ASN A 105 1.99 -13.99 10.22
N GLY A 106 1.23 -14.13 9.13
CA GLY A 106 0.00 -13.39 8.89
C GLY A 106 -1.04 -13.61 10.00
N PHE A 107 -1.82 -12.59 10.36
CA PHE A 107 -2.82 -12.55 11.44
C PHE A 107 -2.25 -12.69 12.87
N ASP A 108 -0.94 -12.81 13.05
CA ASP A 108 -0.28 -12.90 14.36
C ASP A 108 0.37 -11.56 14.71
N HIS A 109 -0.26 -10.81 15.62
CA HIS A 109 0.18 -9.49 16.04
C HIS A 109 1.47 -9.52 16.86
N GLU A 110 1.74 -10.59 17.64
CA GLU A 110 3.00 -10.74 18.37
C GLU A 110 4.16 -10.99 17.41
N SER A 111 3.97 -11.88 16.43
CA SER A 111 4.94 -12.11 15.36
C SER A 111 5.27 -10.83 14.59
N LEU A 112 4.24 -10.03 14.27
CA LEU A 112 4.43 -8.73 13.62
C LEU A 112 5.23 -7.75 14.48
N ALA A 113 4.88 -7.62 15.76
CA ALA A 113 5.58 -6.73 16.67
C ALA A 113 7.05 -7.12 16.85
N GLN A 114 7.33 -8.43 17.01
CA GLN A 114 8.70 -8.95 17.08
C GLN A 114 9.47 -8.69 15.79
N ALA A 115 8.86 -8.92 14.64
CA ALA A 115 9.48 -8.65 13.34
C ALA A 115 9.82 -7.17 13.18
N LEU A 116 8.90 -6.26 13.54
CA LEU A 116 9.14 -4.80 13.53
C LEU A 116 10.34 -4.42 14.41
N LEU A 117 10.35 -4.86 15.66
CA LEU A 117 11.45 -4.57 16.59
C LEU A 117 12.79 -5.18 16.14
N GLY A 118 12.76 -6.33 15.47
CA GLY A 118 13.93 -6.98 14.89
C GLY A 118 14.59 -6.20 13.73
N LEU A 119 13.92 -5.19 13.17
CA LEU A 119 14.45 -4.32 12.13
C LEU A 119 15.36 -3.19 12.68
N ARG A 120 15.40 -2.98 14.00
CA ARG A 120 16.24 -1.95 14.63
C ARG A 120 17.71 -2.12 14.22
N GLY A 121 18.34 -1.04 13.76
CA GLY A 121 19.73 -1.03 13.27
C GLY A 121 19.96 -1.73 11.91
N ARG A 122 18.97 -2.41 11.35
CA ARG A 122 19.06 -3.12 10.07
C ARG A 122 18.47 -2.32 8.90
N THR A 123 17.52 -1.44 9.17
CA THR A 123 16.79 -0.63 8.17
C THR A 123 16.82 0.85 8.53
N ASP A 124 16.60 1.69 7.54
CA ASP A 124 16.53 3.14 7.68
C ASP A 124 15.08 3.65 7.50
N GLY A 125 14.14 2.76 7.18
CA GLY A 125 12.70 3.01 7.10
C GLY A 125 11.91 1.73 6.94
N VAL A 126 10.68 1.69 7.45
CA VAL A 126 9.80 0.51 7.45
C VAL A 126 8.49 0.82 6.77
N VAL A 127 8.06 -0.09 5.88
CA VAL A 127 6.70 -0.15 5.33
C VAL A 127 6.09 -1.48 5.74
N PHE A 128 4.88 -1.48 6.27
CA PHE A 128 4.25 -2.74 6.67
C PHE A 128 2.73 -2.71 6.55
N MET A 129 2.12 -3.89 6.41
CA MET A 129 0.67 -4.06 6.48
C MET A 129 0.27 -4.26 7.95
N ALA A 130 -0.46 -3.29 8.51
CA ALA A 130 -0.70 -3.23 9.95
C ALA A 130 -1.86 -4.12 10.40
N LEU A 131 -1.63 -4.87 11.48
CA LEU A 131 -2.67 -5.45 12.33
C LEU A 131 -3.03 -4.44 13.44
N GLU A 132 -4.32 -4.20 13.67
CA GLU A 132 -4.80 -3.26 14.70
C GLU A 132 -4.70 -3.91 16.08
N HIS A 133 -3.54 -3.70 16.76
CA HIS A 133 -3.30 -4.24 18.09
C HIS A 133 -2.36 -3.32 18.89
N PRO A 134 -2.52 -3.21 20.23
CA PRO A 134 -1.65 -2.37 21.09
C PRO A 134 -0.17 -2.71 20.98
N VAL A 135 0.23 -4.00 20.99
CA VAL A 135 1.64 -4.41 20.89
C VAL A 135 2.30 -3.99 19.56
N VAL A 136 1.52 -3.99 18.46
CA VAL A 136 2.01 -3.51 17.16
C VAL A 136 2.22 -1.99 17.20
N ARG A 137 1.33 -1.27 17.86
CA ARG A 137 1.42 0.18 18.05
C ARG A 137 2.67 0.55 18.86
N GLU A 138 2.91 -0.14 19.98
CA GLU A 138 4.10 0.04 20.81
C GLU A 138 5.39 -0.24 20.02
N ALA A 139 5.41 -1.28 19.19
CA ALA A 139 6.55 -1.58 18.33
C ALA A 139 6.82 -0.45 17.31
N VAL A 140 5.77 0.10 16.70
CA VAL A 140 5.87 1.25 15.78
C VAL A 140 6.39 2.49 16.50
N ASP A 141 5.83 2.81 17.67
CA ASP A 141 6.23 3.98 18.46
C ASP A 141 7.69 3.86 18.90
N THR A 142 8.15 2.63 19.23
CA THR A 142 9.55 2.34 19.55
C THR A 142 10.46 2.60 18.35
N LEU A 143 10.11 2.12 17.14
CA LEU A 143 10.89 2.35 15.93
C LEU A 143 11.01 3.85 15.61
N VAL A 144 9.90 4.57 15.71
CA VAL A 144 9.88 6.01 15.44
C VAL A 144 10.70 6.78 16.49
N HIS A 145 10.63 6.38 17.77
CA HIS A 145 11.48 6.94 18.83
C HIS A 145 12.97 6.74 18.55
N ASP A 146 13.35 5.59 17.98
CA ASP A 146 14.72 5.27 17.56
C ASP A 146 15.13 5.97 16.26
N GLY A 147 14.28 6.83 15.69
CA GLY A 147 14.55 7.60 14.46
C GLY A 147 14.31 6.82 13.18
N ILE A 148 13.64 5.68 13.22
CA ILE A 148 13.27 4.87 12.04
C ILE A 148 11.85 5.25 11.63
N PRO A 149 11.66 5.97 10.51
CA PRO A 149 10.34 6.35 10.03
C PRO A 149 9.54 5.12 9.57
N VAL A 150 8.25 5.12 9.87
CA VAL A 150 7.35 3.99 9.60
C VAL A 150 6.15 4.45 8.78
N VAL A 151 5.80 3.67 7.76
CA VAL A 151 4.61 3.86 6.91
C VAL A 151 3.75 2.60 6.94
N THR A 152 2.45 2.76 7.08
CA THR A 152 1.50 1.65 6.92
C THR A 152 1.02 1.56 5.47
N LEU A 153 0.86 0.32 4.96
CA LEU A 153 0.46 0.01 3.59
C LEU A 153 -0.80 -0.87 3.60
N ILE A 154 -1.78 -0.58 2.74
CA ILE A 154 -3.06 -1.31 2.55
C ILE A 154 -3.97 -1.24 3.79
N SER A 155 -3.49 -1.66 4.96
CA SER A 155 -4.20 -1.59 6.24
C SER A 155 -3.46 -0.65 7.19
N ASP A 156 -4.21 0.24 7.81
CA ASP A 156 -3.68 1.29 8.68
C ASP A 156 -3.68 0.87 10.16
N LEU A 157 -2.99 1.65 10.98
CA LEU A 157 -2.89 1.51 12.43
C LEU A 157 -3.34 2.79 13.12
N SER A 158 -4.32 2.69 14.02
CA SER A 158 -4.82 3.86 14.75
C SER A 158 -3.82 4.34 15.81
N ALA A 159 -3.87 5.64 16.09
CA ALA A 159 -3.17 6.28 17.23
C ALA A 159 -1.68 5.86 17.37
N SER A 160 -0.92 5.81 16.27
CA SER A 160 0.51 5.47 16.24
C SER A 160 1.36 6.62 15.71
N ALA A 161 2.64 6.64 16.06
CA ALA A 161 3.60 7.66 15.63
C ALA A 161 4.08 7.52 14.18
N ARG A 162 3.46 6.64 13.37
CA ARG A 162 3.83 6.44 11.96
C ARG A 162 3.82 7.74 11.15
N CYS A 163 4.69 7.84 10.14
CA CYS A 163 4.80 9.01 9.27
C CYS A 163 3.61 9.17 8.31
N GLY A 164 2.94 8.07 7.93
CA GLY A 164 1.83 8.11 7.01
C GLY A 164 1.22 6.74 6.73
N TYR A 165 0.10 6.79 6.02
CA TYR A 165 -0.62 5.64 5.48
C TYR A 165 -0.66 5.73 3.95
N VAL A 166 -0.40 4.62 3.28
CA VAL A 166 -0.53 4.48 1.83
C VAL A 166 -1.52 3.37 1.51
N GLY A 167 -2.68 3.75 1.06
CA GLY A 167 -3.76 2.81 0.74
C GLY A 167 -5.03 3.55 0.33
N LEU A 168 -6.08 2.79 0.11
CA LEU A 168 -7.41 3.30 -0.21
C LEU A 168 -8.06 3.96 1.02
N ASP A 169 -9.01 4.86 0.78
CA ASP A 169 -10.05 5.15 1.76
C ASP A 169 -10.95 3.90 1.86
N ASN A 170 -10.73 3.09 2.89
CA ASN A 170 -11.41 1.81 3.01
C ASN A 170 -12.89 1.95 3.36
N VAL A 171 -13.31 3.03 4.03
CA VAL A 171 -14.74 3.32 4.24
C VAL A 171 -15.41 3.66 2.90
N ALA A 172 -14.82 4.57 2.13
CA ALA A 172 -15.32 4.90 0.79
C ALA A 172 -15.33 3.67 -0.14
N THR A 173 -14.33 2.79 -0.01
CA THR A 173 -14.24 1.54 -0.78
C THR A 173 -15.37 0.56 -0.41
N GLY A 174 -15.69 0.40 0.86
CA GLY A 174 -16.84 -0.40 1.30
C GLY A 174 -18.17 0.15 0.79
N ARG A 175 -18.35 1.48 0.83
CA ARG A 175 -19.50 2.15 0.23
C ARG A 175 -19.59 1.90 -1.28
N LEU A 176 -18.46 1.93 -1.98
CA LEU A 176 -18.38 1.63 -3.41
C LEU A 176 -18.80 0.19 -3.71
N ALA A 177 -18.34 -0.79 -2.93
CA ALA A 177 -18.77 -2.19 -3.07
C ALA A 177 -20.28 -2.36 -2.86
N ALA A 178 -20.84 -1.74 -1.82
CA ALA A 178 -22.29 -1.73 -1.58
C ALA A 178 -23.07 -1.06 -2.73
N TYR A 179 -22.53 0.03 -3.29
CA TYR A 179 -23.10 0.67 -4.46
C TYR A 179 -23.12 -0.28 -5.67
N LEU A 180 -22.00 -0.92 -5.97
CA LEU A 180 -21.90 -1.87 -7.09
C LEU A 180 -22.90 -3.02 -6.93
N LEU A 181 -22.92 -3.70 -5.78
CA LEU A 181 -23.87 -4.80 -5.52
C LEU A 181 -25.32 -4.33 -5.66
N SER A 182 -25.65 -3.15 -5.13
CA SER A 182 -27.02 -2.62 -5.21
C SER A 182 -27.44 -2.25 -6.62
N ARG A 183 -26.52 -1.79 -7.46
CA ARG A 183 -26.81 -1.38 -8.85
C ARG A 183 -26.86 -2.60 -9.79
N LEU A 184 -25.91 -3.52 -9.64
CA LEU A 184 -25.88 -4.75 -10.44
C LEU A 184 -27.06 -5.66 -10.11
N GLY A 185 -27.56 -5.64 -8.87
CA GLY A 185 -28.76 -6.37 -8.46
C GLY A 185 -30.07 -5.89 -9.10
N GLY A 186 -30.07 -4.74 -9.79
CA GLY A 186 -31.18 -4.30 -10.63
C GLY A 186 -32.52 -4.15 -9.91
N GLY A 187 -32.52 -3.93 -8.59
CA GLY A 187 -33.74 -3.84 -7.78
C GLY A 187 -34.35 -5.17 -7.35
N GLN A 188 -33.68 -6.29 -7.64
CA GLN A 188 -34.11 -7.62 -7.15
C GLN A 188 -34.11 -7.66 -5.62
N SER A 189 -35.06 -8.39 -5.06
CA SER A 189 -35.06 -8.74 -3.64
C SER A 189 -34.06 -9.84 -3.38
N GLY A 190 -33.42 -9.81 -2.20
CA GLY A 190 -32.45 -10.81 -1.79
C GLY A 190 -31.43 -10.23 -0.81
N SER A 191 -30.63 -11.09 -0.22
CA SER A 191 -29.69 -10.77 0.83
C SER A 191 -28.25 -10.62 0.33
N PHE A 192 -27.40 -9.96 1.12
CA PHE A 192 -25.99 -9.74 0.82
C PHE A 192 -25.11 -10.27 1.95
N ALA A 193 -24.04 -10.97 1.60
CA ALA A 193 -23.05 -11.49 2.54
C ALA A 193 -21.69 -10.82 2.33
N LEU A 194 -20.91 -10.74 3.41
CA LEU A 194 -19.54 -10.25 3.41
C LEU A 194 -18.59 -11.37 3.83
N ILE A 195 -17.43 -11.46 3.14
CA ILE A 195 -16.36 -12.40 3.50
C ILE A 195 -15.07 -11.60 3.64
N ALA A 196 -14.49 -11.58 4.83
CA ALA A 196 -13.25 -10.88 5.14
C ALA A 196 -12.11 -11.87 5.37
N GLY A 197 -10.86 -11.41 5.24
CA GLY A 197 -9.71 -12.18 5.71
C GLY A 197 -9.72 -12.25 7.23
N SER A 198 -9.57 -11.14 7.90
CA SER A 198 -9.72 -11.01 9.35
C SER A 198 -10.05 -9.58 9.74
N LEU A 199 -10.84 -9.41 10.79
CA LEU A 199 -11.14 -8.11 11.40
C LEU A 199 -9.96 -7.53 12.21
N CYS A 200 -8.87 -8.28 12.38
CA CYS A 200 -7.61 -7.73 12.87
C CYS A 200 -6.98 -6.69 11.89
N TYR A 201 -7.36 -6.72 10.61
CA TYR A 201 -7.00 -5.67 9.66
C TYR A 201 -8.04 -4.56 9.68
N ARG A 202 -7.63 -3.37 10.09
CA ARG A 202 -8.48 -2.18 10.09
C ARG A 202 -9.12 -1.92 8.72
N ALA A 203 -8.39 -2.18 7.64
CA ALA A 203 -8.93 -2.07 6.29
C ALA A 203 -10.22 -2.89 6.09
N HIS A 204 -10.32 -4.08 6.69
CA HIS A 204 -11.52 -4.91 6.59
C HIS A 204 -12.68 -4.35 7.42
N CYS A 205 -12.42 -3.88 8.64
CA CYS A 205 -13.42 -3.21 9.48
C CYS A 205 -13.96 -1.93 8.81
N ASP A 206 -13.06 -1.12 8.24
CA ASP A 206 -13.44 0.13 7.56
C ASP A 206 -14.28 -0.17 6.30
N ARG A 207 -13.93 -1.22 5.52
CA ARG A 207 -14.71 -1.65 4.35
C ARG A 207 -16.08 -2.18 4.74
N GLU A 208 -16.17 -3.01 5.79
CA GLU A 208 -17.43 -3.46 6.35
C GLU A 208 -18.29 -2.27 6.79
N SER A 209 -17.72 -1.37 7.60
CA SER A 209 -18.42 -0.18 8.08
C SER A 209 -18.97 0.67 6.93
N GLY A 210 -18.16 0.94 5.91
CA GLY A 210 -18.61 1.69 4.72
C GLY A 210 -19.71 0.98 3.94
N PHE A 211 -19.63 -0.34 3.82
CA PHE A 211 -20.67 -1.15 3.19
C PHE A 211 -22.00 -1.05 3.95
N LEU A 212 -21.98 -1.25 5.25
CA LEU A 212 -23.16 -1.19 6.12
C LEU A 212 -23.79 0.22 6.13
N GLN A 213 -22.97 1.27 6.17
CA GLN A 213 -23.47 2.66 6.08
C GLN A 213 -24.31 2.89 4.82
N LEU A 214 -23.81 2.48 3.65
CA LEU A 214 -24.57 2.68 2.41
C LEU A 214 -25.83 1.81 2.37
N MET A 215 -25.77 0.57 2.86
CA MET A 215 -26.96 -0.28 2.94
C MET A 215 -28.03 0.30 3.88
N GLN A 216 -27.62 0.89 4.99
CA GLN A 216 -28.53 1.59 5.90
C GLN A 216 -29.16 2.83 5.25
N GLU A 217 -28.37 3.66 4.55
CA GLU A 217 -28.88 4.82 3.80
C GLU A 217 -29.92 4.44 2.74
N LYS A 218 -29.81 3.23 2.18
CA LYS A 218 -30.77 2.68 1.21
C LYS A 218 -32.01 2.04 1.85
N GLY A 219 -32.07 1.92 3.18
CA GLY A 219 -33.11 1.16 3.88
C GLY A 219 -32.98 -0.35 3.67
N TRP A 220 -31.78 -0.88 3.41
CA TRP A 220 -31.49 -2.31 3.13
C TRP A 220 -30.60 -2.94 4.20
N ALA A 221 -30.51 -2.38 5.39
CA ALA A 221 -29.69 -2.89 6.47
C ALA A 221 -30.05 -4.34 6.85
N ASP A 222 -31.34 -4.67 6.85
CA ASP A 222 -31.90 -5.98 7.13
C ASP A 222 -31.60 -7.04 6.04
N ARG A 223 -31.17 -6.59 4.86
CA ARG A 223 -30.72 -7.47 3.76
C ARG A 223 -29.27 -7.94 3.91
N VAL A 224 -28.52 -7.37 4.85
CA VAL A 224 -27.13 -7.78 5.09
C VAL A 224 -27.10 -8.87 6.16
N ILE A 225 -26.79 -10.11 5.73
CA ILE A 225 -26.81 -11.29 6.60
C ILE A 225 -25.53 -11.48 7.43
N GLY A 226 -24.62 -10.49 7.38
CA GLY A 226 -23.42 -10.42 8.20
C GLY A 226 -22.13 -10.76 7.48
N LEU A 227 -21.05 -10.75 8.25
CA LEU A 227 -19.70 -11.01 7.80
C LEU A 227 -19.24 -12.40 8.27
N ARG A 228 -18.43 -13.06 7.42
CA ARG A 228 -17.69 -14.29 7.75
C ARG A 228 -16.19 -14.02 7.61
N GLU A 229 -15.38 -14.56 8.51
CA GLU A 229 -13.92 -14.53 8.37
C GLU A 229 -13.45 -15.81 7.67
N GLY A 230 -12.68 -15.62 6.59
CA GLY A 230 -12.13 -16.70 5.77
C GLY A 230 -10.61 -16.78 5.82
N HIS A 231 -9.95 -15.89 6.55
CA HIS A 231 -8.50 -15.83 6.78
C HIS A 231 -7.66 -15.80 5.49
N ASP A 232 -8.22 -15.20 4.42
CA ASP A 232 -7.61 -15.16 3.08
C ASP A 232 -7.22 -16.55 2.54
N ASP A 233 -7.90 -17.59 3.01
CA ASP A 233 -7.70 -18.98 2.64
C ASP A 233 -8.83 -19.49 1.73
N ALA A 234 -8.46 -20.09 0.59
CA ALA A 234 -9.42 -20.51 -0.42
C ALA A 234 -10.38 -21.60 0.08
N GLU A 235 -9.87 -22.55 0.87
CA GLU A 235 -10.70 -23.62 1.41
C GLU A 235 -11.67 -23.12 2.48
N SER A 236 -11.23 -22.17 3.30
CA SER A 236 -12.06 -21.49 4.27
C SER A 236 -13.17 -20.68 3.62
N ASN A 237 -12.82 -19.85 2.61
CA ASN A 237 -13.79 -19.08 1.84
C ASN A 237 -14.80 -19.99 1.12
N TYR A 238 -14.34 -21.13 0.58
CA TYR A 238 -15.21 -22.13 -0.02
C TYR A 238 -16.23 -22.66 1.00
N ARG A 239 -15.78 -23.10 2.18
CA ARG A 239 -16.67 -23.61 3.25
C ARG A 239 -17.67 -22.55 3.70
N GLN A 240 -17.23 -21.33 3.95
CA GLN A 240 -18.11 -20.23 4.36
C GLN A 240 -19.16 -19.93 3.28
N THR A 241 -18.76 -19.92 2.02
CA THR A 241 -19.68 -19.67 0.89
C THR A 241 -20.71 -20.81 0.75
N ARG A 242 -20.28 -22.06 0.90
CA ARG A 242 -21.21 -23.23 0.90
C ARG A 242 -22.27 -23.08 1.98
N LEU A 243 -21.87 -22.74 3.21
CA LEU A 243 -22.82 -22.52 4.31
C LEU A 243 -23.78 -21.36 4.02
N LEU A 244 -23.29 -20.26 3.45
CA LEU A 244 -24.13 -19.13 3.05
C LEU A 244 -25.19 -19.57 2.02
N LEU A 245 -24.81 -20.36 1.01
CA LEU A 245 -25.70 -20.85 -0.04
C LEU A 245 -26.77 -21.81 0.50
N GLU A 246 -26.43 -22.61 1.51
CA GLU A 246 -27.35 -23.54 2.16
C GLU A 246 -28.35 -22.83 3.10
N GLN A 247 -27.88 -21.78 3.81
CA GLN A 247 -28.67 -21.05 4.78
C GLN A 247 -29.56 -19.96 4.18
N HIS A 248 -29.16 -19.40 3.03
CA HIS A 248 -29.78 -18.22 2.40
C HIS A 248 -30.10 -18.49 0.93
N ALA A 249 -31.27 -19.05 0.68
CA ALA A 249 -31.73 -19.33 -0.69
C ALA A 249 -31.90 -18.06 -1.53
N ASP A 250 -32.17 -16.95 -0.88
CA ASP A 250 -32.36 -15.61 -1.45
C ASP A 250 -31.04 -14.79 -1.58
N LEU A 251 -29.86 -15.41 -1.34
CA LEU A 251 -28.58 -14.72 -1.46
C LEU A 251 -28.42 -14.14 -2.87
N LEU A 252 -28.32 -12.81 -2.96
CA LEU A 252 -28.25 -12.04 -4.19
C LEU A 252 -26.81 -11.58 -4.49
N GLY A 253 -26.00 -11.30 -3.47
CA GLY A 253 -24.65 -10.81 -3.69
C GLY A 253 -23.69 -11.15 -2.57
N ILE A 254 -22.40 -11.25 -2.94
CA ILE A 254 -21.28 -11.46 -2.03
C ILE A 254 -20.24 -10.35 -2.24
N TYR A 255 -19.84 -9.74 -1.14
CA TYR A 255 -18.66 -8.85 -1.09
C TYR A 255 -17.51 -9.59 -0.42
N ASN A 256 -16.50 -10.00 -1.21
CA ASN A 256 -15.24 -10.53 -0.68
C ASN A 256 -14.30 -9.37 -0.34
N ILE A 257 -14.25 -9.01 0.94
CA ILE A 257 -13.46 -7.89 1.47
C ILE A 257 -11.96 -8.20 1.46
N GLY A 258 -11.61 -9.48 1.67
CA GLY A 258 -10.25 -9.98 1.78
C GLY A 258 -9.72 -10.63 0.50
N GLY A 259 -8.79 -11.57 0.68
CA GLY A 259 -8.17 -12.38 -0.39
C GLY A 259 -8.97 -13.65 -0.72
N ALA A 260 -8.30 -14.53 -1.49
CA ALA A 260 -8.77 -15.88 -1.87
C ALA A 260 -10.20 -15.93 -2.48
N PRO A 261 -10.53 -15.08 -3.48
CA PRO A 261 -11.85 -15.10 -4.13
C PRO A 261 -12.13 -16.40 -4.89
N GLU A 262 -11.10 -17.18 -5.22
CA GLU A 262 -11.21 -18.48 -5.90
C GLU A 262 -12.01 -19.51 -5.06
N GLY A 263 -11.94 -19.43 -3.73
CA GLY A 263 -12.76 -20.28 -2.87
C GLY A 263 -14.24 -19.97 -2.98
N VAL A 264 -14.59 -18.67 -2.97
CA VAL A 264 -15.97 -18.20 -3.22
C VAL A 264 -16.45 -18.65 -4.59
N ALA A 265 -15.65 -18.39 -5.62
CA ALA A 265 -15.98 -18.73 -7.01
C ALA A 265 -16.21 -20.23 -7.21
N ARG A 266 -15.39 -21.10 -6.58
CA ARG A 266 -15.56 -22.55 -6.63
C ARG A 266 -16.90 -22.96 -6.05
N ALA A 267 -17.27 -22.46 -4.89
CA ALA A 267 -18.55 -22.77 -4.27
C ALA A 267 -19.76 -22.32 -5.11
N LEU A 268 -19.67 -21.13 -5.70
CA LEU A 268 -20.72 -20.60 -6.59
C LEU A 268 -20.89 -21.47 -7.84
N LYS A 269 -19.80 -21.88 -8.49
CA LYS A 269 -19.81 -22.72 -9.69
C LYS A 269 -20.38 -24.12 -9.41
N GLU A 270 -19.97 -24.77 -8.33
CA GLU A 270 -20.48 -26.09 -7.93
C GLU A 270 -21.98 -26.04 -7.63
N ALA A 271 -22.45 -24.95 -7.02
CA ALA A 271 -23.88 -24.72 -6.79
C ALA A 271 -24.66 -24.26 -8.04
N ARG A 272 -23.99 -24.04 -9.17
CA ARG A 272 -24.54 -23.44 -10.42
C ARG A 272 -25.24 -22.11 -10.19
N ARG A 273 -24.69 -21.29 -9.29
CA ARG A 273 -25.19 -19.95 -8.95
C ARG A 273 -24.22 -18.82 -9.33
N ASP A 274 -23.10 -19.14 -9.97
CA ASP A 274 -22.05 -18.22 -10.39
C ASP A 274 -22.50 -17.13 -11.38
N LYS A 275 -23.63 -17.31 -12.04
CA LYS A 275 -24.25 -16.32 -12.93
C LYS A 275 -25.49 -15.64 -12.32
N LYS A 276 -25.84 -15.98 -11.09
CA LYS A 276 -27.04 -15.47 -10.42
C LYS A 276 -26.72 -14.62 -9.21
N ILE A 277 -25.58 -14.88 -8.56
CA ILE A 277 -25.10 -14.16 -7.39
C ILE A 277 -24.05 -13.17 -7.84
N ILE A 278 -24.27 -11.90 -7.55
CA ILE A 278 -23.33 -10.82 -7.86
C ILE A 278 -22.15 -10.92 -6.94
N PHE A 279 -20.95 -10.99 -7.51
CA PHE A 279 -19.74 -11.17 -6.77
C PHE A 279 -18.78 -10.00 -6.99
N VAL A 280 -18.46 -9.28 -5.91
CA VAL A 280 -17.50 -8.16 -5.91
C VAL A 280 -16.35 -8.49 -4.98
N GLY A 281 -15.11 -8.25 -5.42
CA GLY A 281 -13.92 -8.55 -4.65
C GLY A 281 -12.83 -7.48 -4.75
N HIS A 282 -11.62 -7.86 -4.36
CA HIS A 282 -10.45 -6.98 -4.38
C HIS A 282 -9.25 -7.59 -5.11
N GLY A 283 -8.42 -6.68 -5.68
CA GLY A 283 -7.14 -7.02 -6.29
C GLY A 283 -7.25 -7.75 -7.64
N LEU A 284 -6.34 -7.45 -8.57
CA LEU A 284 -6.33 -8.04 -9.91
C LEU A 284 -5.16 -9.03 -10.04
N THR A 285 -5.34 -10.23 -9.53
CA THR A 285 -4.41 -11.35 -9.73
C THR A 285 -4.76 -12.11 -11.02
N SER A 286 -3.89 -13.03 -11.46
CA SER A 286 -4.14 -13.87 -12.64
C SER A 286 -5.45 -14.67 -12.54
N ASP A 287 -5.74 -15.22 -11.34
CA ASP A 287 -6.96 -15.99 -11.10
C ASP A 287 -8.20 -15.11 -11.09
N VAL A 288 -8.10 -13.95 -10.45
CA VAL A 288 -9.17 -12.95 -10.45
C VAL A 288 -9.49 -12.49 -11.88
N ARG A 289 -8.46 -12.30 -12.71
CA ARG A 289 -8.62 -11.99 -14.13
C ARG A 289 -9.43 -13.09 -14.85
N ALA A 290 -9.11 -14.36 -14.59
CA ALA A 290 -9.87 -15.48 -15.16
C ALA A 290 -11.34 -15.50 -14.70
N LEU A 291 -11.60 -15.20 -13.44
CA LEU A 291 -12.96 -15.12 -12.89
C LEU A 291 -13.77 -13.93 -13.44
N LEU A 292 -13.14 -12.81 -13.76
CA LEU A 292 -13.78 -11.70 -14.48
C LEU A 292 -14.12 -12.09 -15.92
N ILE A 293 -13.18 -12.74 -16.63
CA ILE A 293 -13.36 -13.16 -18.02
C ILE A 293 -14.51 -14.16 -18.13
N ASP A 294 -14.58 -15.15 -17.26
CA ASP A 294 -15.65 -16.15 -17.29
C ASP A 294 -16.98 -15.64 -16.66
N GLY A 295 -16.97 -14.43 -16.07
CA GLY A 295 -18.13 -13.77 -15.49
C GLY A 295 -18.62 -14.42 -14.20
N THR A 296 -17.79 -15.12 -13.45
CA THR A 296 -18.09 -15.59 -12.09
C THR A 296 -17.92 -14.42 -11.08
N LEU A 297 -16.97 -13.54 -11.34
CA LEU A 297 -16.74 -12.31 -10.59
C LEU A 297 -17.19 -11.13 -11.48
N ASP A 298 -18.03 -10.25 -10.94
CA ASP A 298 -18.60 -9.14 -11.68
C ASP A 298 -17.68 -7.92 -11.70
N ALA A 299 -17.06 -7.62 -10.55
CA ALA A 299 -16.17 -6.47 -10.43
C ALA A 299 -15.15 -6.66 -9.31
N ILE A 300 -14.03 -5.97 -9.44
CA ILE A 300 -13.07 -5.79 -8.35
C ILE A 300 -12.79 -4.32 -8.11
N ILE A 301 -12.36 -4.04 -6.88
CA ILE A 301 -11.85 -2.74 -6.47
C ILE A 301 -10.37 -2.92 -6.11
N MET A 302 -9.50 -2.09 -6.68
CA MET A 302 -8.06 -2.20 -6.45
C MET A 302 -7.39 -0.84 -6.32
N GLN A 303 -6.18 -0.84 -5.80
CA GLN A 303 -5.20 0.24 -5.90
C GLN A 303 -4.03 -0.23 -6.77
N ASP A 304 -3.33 0.71 -7.38
CA ASP A 304 -2.13 0.41 -8.16
C ASP A 304 -0.96 0.05 -7.22
N PRO A 305 -0.40 -1.19 -7.30
CA PRO A 305 0.70 -1.60 -6.43
C PRO A 305 1.97 -0.80 -6.64
N GLN A 306 2.34 -0.51 -7.89
CA GLN A 306 3.57 0.25 -8.20
C GLN A 306 3.48 1.68 -7.67
N GLN A 307 2.34 2.35 -7.88
CA GLN A 307 2.10 3.67 -7.33
C GLN A 307 2.09 3.66 -5.80
N SER A 308 1.57 2.59 -5.18
CA SER A 308 1.59 2.41 -3.72
C SER A 308 3.03 2.36 -3.19
N ILE A 309 3.89 1.54 -3.81
CA ILE A 309 5.30 1.41 -3.42
C ILE A 309 6.03 2.75 -3.58
N LEU A 310 5.86 3.41 -4.72
CA LEU A 310 6.46 4.72 -4.97
C LEU A 310 6.02 5.77 -3.95
N ASN A 311 4.76 5.75 -3.56
CA ASN A 311 4.22 6.65 -2.53
C ASN A 311 4.80 6.35 -1.14
N CYS A 312 4.97 5.07 -0.76
CA CYS A 312 5.66 4.71 0.48
C CYS A 312 7.10 5.25 0.52
N VAL A 313 7.85 5.06 -0.55
CA VAL A 313 9.23 5.57 -0.68
C VAL A 313 9.25 7.10 -0.58
N ARG A 314 8.33 7.80 -1.23
CA ARG A 314 8.22 9.27 -1.16
C ARG A 314 7.96 9.77 0.26
N VAL A 315 7.07 9.11 1.00
CA VAL A 315 6.78 9.49 2.40
C VAL A 315 8.00 9.27 3.29
N LEU A 316 8.68 8.12 3.17
CA LEU A 316 9.85 7.79 3.97
C LEU A 316 11.04 8.70 3.67
N THR A 317 11.30 8.99 2.39
CA THR A 317 12.38 9.90 2.01
C THR A 317 12.09 11.33 2.46
N ALA A 318 10.84 11.79 2.39
CA ALA A 318 10.44 13.08 2.93
C ALA A 318 10.59 13.15 4.46
N ALA A 319 10.22 12.08 5.19
CA ALA A 319 10.38 12.00 6.64
C ALA A 319 11.86 12.07 7.05
N ARG A 320 12.76 11.39 6.32
CA ARG A 320 14.22 11.50 6.52
C ARG A 320 14.71 12.94 6.35
N HIS A 321 14.29 13.61 5.28
CA HIS A 321 14.68 15.02 5.05
C HIS A 321 14.16 15.96 6.15
N THR A 322 12.98 15.71 6.68
CA THR A 322 12.43 16.50 7.80
C THR A 322 13.26 16.31 9.06
N ALA A 323 13.68 15.09 9.40
CA ALA A 323 14.57 14.79 10.52
C ALA A 323 15.96 15.46 10.39
N GLU A 324 16.43 15.69 9.16
CA GLU A 324 17.66 16.42 8.84
C GLU A 324 17.49 17.96 8.83
N GLY A 325 16.33 18.51 9.27
CA GLY A 325 16.03 19.94 9.36
C GLY A 325 15.38 20.54 8.10
N GLY A 326 14.79 19.69 7.24
CA GLY A 326 13.99 20.11 6.08
C GLY A 326 12.56 20.54 6.44
N GLU A 327 11.79 20.91 5.41
CA GLU A 327 10.37 21.28 5.56
C GLU A 327 9.49 20.07 5.97
N SER A 328 8.32 20.37 6.55
CA SER A 328 7.35 19.39 7.10
C SER A 328 7.09 18.17 6.19
N GLY A 329 7.00 16.99 6.81
CA GLY A 329 6.82 15.69 6.12
C GLY A 329 5.64 15.64 5.16
N LEU A 330 5.76 14.84 4.11
CA LEU A 330 4.77 14.67 3.04
C LEU A 330 3.53 13.94 3.56
N LYS A 331 2.37 14.60 3.55
CA LYS A 331 1.08 13.97 3.80
C LYS A 331 0.40 13.64 2.47
N LEU A 332 0.23 12.36 2.19
CA LEU A 332 -0.51 11.92 1.01
C LEU A 332 -2.01 11.82 1.30
N LYS A 333 -2.81 12.10 0.28
CA LYS A 333 -4.24 11.73 0.29
C LYS A 333 -4.38 10.22 0.07
N PRO A 334 -5.47 9.60 0.52
CA PRO A 334 -5.78 8.22 0.16
C PRO A 334 -5.70 8.02 -1.35
N MET A 335 -5.29 6.82 -1.76
CA MET A 335 -5.20 6.45 -3.16
C MET A 335 -6.60 6.34 -3.78
N ASN A 336 -6.70 6.57 -5.08
CA ASN A 336 -7.96 6.39 -5.80
C ASN A 336 -8.29 4.90 -5.93
N SER A 337 -9.54 4.55 -5.67
CA SER A 337 -10.07 3.21 -5.98
C SER A 337 -10.24 3.07 -7.50
N ILE A 338 -9.70 1.99 -8.06
CA ILE A 338 -9.88 1.60 -9.46
C ILE A 338 -10.88 0.45 -9.47
N VAL A 339 -11.98 0.61 -10.22
CA VAL A 339 -12.96 -0.46 -10.44
C VAL A 339 -12.66 -1.14 -11.76
N VAL A 340 -12.49 -2.46 -11.72
CA VAL A 340 -12.22 -3.26 -12.91
C VAL A 340 -13.37 -4.26 -13.11
N PHE A 341 -13.91 -4.22 -14.30
CA PHE A 341 -14.86 -5.17 -14.87
C PHE A 341 -14.18 -5.98 -15.95
N ARG A 342 -14.86 -6.99 -16.49
CA ARG A 342 -14.36 -7.73 -17.67
C ARG A 342 -14.07 -6.79 -18.85
N GLU A 343 -14.90 -5.78 -19.04
CA GLU A 343 -14.90 -4.89 -20.21
C GLU A 343 -13.76 -3.84 -20.18
N ASN A 344 -13.14 -3.59 -19.02
CA ASN A 344 -12.00 -2.66 -18.86
C ASN A 344 -10.75 -3.32 -18.27
N LEU A 345 -10.60 -4.64 -18.46
CA LEU A 345 -9.39 -5.36 -18.08
C LEU A 345 -8.15 -4.75 -18.75
N PRO A 346 -7.08 -4.41 -17.97
CA PRO A 346 -5.85 -3.89 -18.51
C PRO A 346 -5.04 -4.93 -19.28
#